data_89a7e80b4dca115f90f274f477587a5b
#
_entry.id   89a7e80b4dca115f90f274f477587a5b
#
_cell.length_a   1.000
_cell.length_b   1.000
_cell.length_c   1.000
_cell.angle_alpha   90.00
_cell.angle_beta   90.00
_cell.angle_gamma   90.00
#
_symmetry.space_group_name_H-M   'P 1'
#
loop_
_entity.id
_entity.type
_entity.pdbx_description
1 polymer ?
#
loop_
_entity_poly.entity_id
_entity_poly.type
_entity_poly.pdbx_seq_one_letter_code
_entity_poly.pdbx_strand_id
1 'polypeptide(L)'
;MVNVPELKRGILDSVVDAIGNTPIVKLNNLTKDLDAEVDVKMESFNPTGSVKDRVAVAMIEDAEEKGLLNDNSIIVEPTSGNTGIGLGFAAAAKGYKLILTMPETMSVERRKLLAVFGAEIVLTPGSEGMGGAIAKANEIESENPNAIILGQFDNQANVEIHAKTTAQEILRDTEGNVDIVVAGVGTGGTITGIGKVLKEEVPDVKIVAVEPEDSQTLGKGEKGPHKIQGIGAGFVPSIYDNEVVDEIFPVANEDAGNTLVELAKKEGIFAGISSGASTFAALELAKKEENKGKRIIAILPDNGERYLSVDWLFD
;
A
#
# COMPACT_ATOMS: atom_id res chain seq x y z
N MET A 1 -25.99 0.12 10.70
CA MET A 1 -25.08 1.12 11.34
C MET A 1 -23.68 0.60 11.17
N VAL A 2 -22.91 1.31 10.37
CA VAL A 2 -21.50 0.97 10.10
C VAL A 2 -20.74 1.05 11.42
N ASN A 3 -20.05 -0.01 11.80
CA ASN A 3 -19.27 -0.06 13.05
C ASN A 3 -17.90 0.59 12.80
N VAL A 4 -17.89 1.91 12.71
CA VAL A 4 -16.68 2.68 12.45
C VAL A 4 -15.82 2.67 13.71
N PRO A 5 -14.52 2.31 13.61
CA PRO A 5 -13.61 2.41 14.74
C PRO A 5 -13.58 3.84 15.27
N GLU A 6 -13.86 3.99 16.57
CA GLU A 6 -13.76 5.31 17.24
C GLU A 6 -12.32 5.83 17.15
N LEU A 7 -12.21 7.13 16.93
CA LEU A 7 -10.91 7.80 16.95
C LEU A 7 -10.34 7.71 18.37
N LYS A 8 -9.34 6.88 18.58
CA LYS A 8 -8.65 6.79 19.88
C LYS A 8 -8.05 8.17 20.20
N ARG A 9 -8.54 8.79 21.26
CA ARG A 9 -8.04 10.07 21.76
C ARG A 9 -7.41 9.86 23.14
N GLY A 10 -6.31 10.55 23.42
CA GLY A 10 -5.58 10.47 24.68
C GLY A 10 -4.25 9.77 24.53
N ILE A 11 -3.76 9.19 25.63
CA ILE A 11 -2.50 8.42 25.63
C ILE A 11 -2.81 7.02 25.07
N LEU A 12 -2.07 6.63 24.04
CA LEU A 12 -2.14 5.31 23.44
C LEU A 12 -1.24 4.33 24.21
N ASP A 13 -1.67 3.09 24.35
CA ASP A 13 -0.89 2.06 25.05
C ASP A 13 0.32 1.60 24.26
N SER A 14 0.22 1.63 22.94
CA SER A 14 1.29 1.24 22.02
C SER A 14 1.28 2.12 20.76
N VAL A 15 2.43 2.22 20.11
CA VAL A 15 2.55 2.93 18.83
C VAL A 15 1.76 2.24 17.71
N VAL A 16 1.47 0.95 17.81
CA VAL A 16 0.59 0.24 16.86
C VAL A 16 -0.86 0.73 16.92
N ASP A 17 -1.29 1.28 18.04
CA ASP A 17 -2.61 1.89 18.20
C ASP A 17 -2.78 3.22 17.45
N ALA A 18 -1.68 3.79 16.97
CA ALA A 18 -1.69 5.02 16.17
C ALA A 18 -1.92 4.76 14.67
N ILE A 19 -2.05 3.49 14.25
CA ILE A 19 -2.29 3.12 12.85
C ILE A 19 -3.73 3.48 12.46
N GLY A 20 -3.87 3.92 11.21
CA GLY A 20 -5.17 4.24 10.63
C GLY A 20 -5.66 5.65 10.95
N ASN A 21 -6.96 5.86 10.75
CA ASN A 21 -7.60 7.18 10.81
C ASN A 21 -6.84 8.24 10.01
N THR A 22 -6.31 7.83 8.87
CA THR A 22 -5.55 8.70 7.97
C THR A 22 -6.48 9.71 7.32
N PRO A 23 -6.05 10.98 7.12
CA PRO A 23 -6.91 12.01 6.60
C PRO A 23 -7.25 11.79 5.12
N ILE A 24 -8.42 12.27 4.72
CA ILE A 24 -8.79 12.52 3.33
C ILE A 24 -8.65 14.03 3.09
N VAL A 25 -7.94 14.41 2.05
CA VAL A 25 -7.65 15.80 1.71
C VAL A 25 -8.16 16.11 0.30
N LYS A 26 -8.93 17.17 0.15
CA LYS A 26 -9.41 17.64 -1.15
C LYS A 26 -8.28 18.29 -1.95
N LEU A 27 -8.12 17.91 -3.21
CA LEU A 27 -7.27 18.63 -4.15
C LEU A 27 -8.00 19.88 -4.66
N ASN A 28 -7.32 21.02 -4.64
CA ASN A 28 -7.91 22.29 -4.98
C ASN A 28 -7.27 22.92 -6.23
N ASN A 29 -5.96 22.85 -6.33
CA ASN A 29 -5.24 23.53 -7.41
C ASN A 29 -5.14 22.68 -8.68
N LEU A 30 -5.01 21.36 -8.53
CA LEU A 30 -4.98 20.42 -9.65
C LEU A 30 -6.36 20.18 -10.26
N THR A 31 -7.42 20.47 -9.51
CA THR A 31 -8.81 20.22 -9.90
C THR A 31 -9.64 21.47 -10.19
N LYS A 32 -9.03 22.67 -10.11
CA LYS A 32 -9.73 23.96 -10.21
C LYS A 32 -10.59 24.14 -11.47
N ASP A 33 -10.22 23.48 -12.56
CA ASP A 33 -10.92 23.57 -13.86
C ASP A 33 -11.75 22.29 -14.15
N LEU A 34 -11.95 21.42 -13.14
CA LEU A 34 -12.73 20.19 -13.25
C LEU A 34 -14.06 20.31 -12.52
N ASP A 35 -15.09 19.69 -13.06
CA ASP A 35 -16.41 19.64 -12.44
C ASP A 35 -16.57 18.48 -11.43
N ALA A 36 -15.66 17.51 -11.43
CA ALA A 36 -15.58 16.44 -10.43
C ALA A 36 -14.72 16.85 -9.24
N GLU A 37 -15.01 16.32 -8.05
CA GLU A 37 -14.16 16.45 -6.87
C GLU A 37 -13.15 15.31 -6.82
N VAL A 38 -11.87 15.62 -6.60
CA VAL A 38 -10.83 14.63 -6.36
C VAL A 38 -10.25 14.83 -4.97
N ASP A 39 -10.39 13.81 -4.14
CA ASP A 39 -9.86 13.77 -2.80
C ASP A 39 -8.78 12.67 -2.70
N VAL A 40 -7.82 12.85 -1.80
CA VAL A 40 -6.72 11.90 -1.62
C VAL A 40 -6.68 11.37 -0.20
N LYS A 41 -6.66 10.04 -0.03
CA LYS A 41 -6.49 9.39 1.27
C LYS A 41 -5.02 9.17 1.54
N MET A 42 -4.50 9.86 2.56
CA MET A 42 -3.07 10.00 2.81
C MET A 42 -2.56 8.93 3.80
N GLU A 43 -2.22 7.75 3.29
CA GLU A 43 -1.67 6.64 4.10
C GLU A 43 -0.26 6.91 4.66
N SER A 44 0.37 7.99 4.22
CA SER A 44 1.63 8.50 4.81
C SER A 44 1.47 9.01 6.24
N PHE A 45 0.24 9.17 6.74
CA PHE A 45 -0.03 9.55 8.13
C PHE A 45 0.00 8.37 9.11
N ASN A 46 0.18 7.14 8.63
CA ASN A 46 0.50 6.02 9.51
C ASN A 46 1.88 6.21 10.17
N PRO A 47 2.16 5.56 11.32
CA PRO A 47 3.37 5.79 12.13
C PRO A 47 4.70 5.72 11.38
N THR A 48 4.86 4.78 10.45
CA THR A 48 6.08 4.70 9.63
C THR A 48 5.92 5.36 8.26
N GLY A 49 4.81 6.01 7.99
CA GLY A 49 4.58 6.77 6.76
C GLY A 49 4.12 5.93 5.57
N SER A 50 3.44 4.80 5.78
CA SER A 50 2.85 4.05 4.68
C SER A 50 1.63 3.19 5.05
N VAL A 51 0.88 2.84 4.03
CA VAL A 51 -0.26 1.90 4.09
C VAL A 51 0.14 0.53 4.66
N LYS A 52 1.41 0.16 4.58
CA LYS A 52 1.90 -1.16 5.00
C LYS A 52 1.99 -1.31 6.52
N ASP A 53 1.90 -0.23 7.29
CA ASP A 53 1.77 -0.30 8.74
C ASP A 53 0.52 -1.08 9.14
N ARG A 54 -0.60 -0.84 8.45
CA ARG A 54 -1.86 -1.58 8.63
C ARG A 54 -1.67 -3.07 8.35
N VAL A 55 -1.07 -3.37 7.20
CA VAL A 55 -0.87 -4.74 6.73
C VAL A 55 0.06 -5.53 7.65
N ALA A 56 1.16 -4.91 8.06
CA ALA A 56 2.16 -5.56 8.91
C ALA A 56 1.58 -5.96 10.28
N VAL A 57 0.88 -5.05 10.94
CA VAL A 57 0.25 -5.34 12.23
C VAL A 57 -0.85 -6.39 12.06
N ALA A 58 -1.69 -6.27 11.04
CA ALA A 58 -2.78 -7.23 10.81
C ALA A 58 -2.26 -8.66 10.55
N MET A 59 -1.18 -8.81 9.77
CA MET A 59 -0.59 -10.14 9.53
C MET A 59 0.01 -10.75 10.79
N ILE A 60 0.63 -9.93 11.65
CA ILE A 60 1.17 -10.40 12.94
C ILE A 60 0.03 -10.80 13.88
N GLU A 61 -0.99 -9.95 14.01
CA GLU A 61 -2.14 -10.23 14.89
C GLU A 61 -2.95 -11.45 14.44
N ASP A 62 -3.15 -11.62 13.15
CA ASP A 62 -3.77 -12.83 12.59
C ASP A 62 -2.96 -14.09 12.93
N ALA A 63 -1.63 -14.01 12.84
CA ALA A 63 -0.76 -15.13 13.20
C ALA A 63 -0.75 -15.40 14.73
N GLU A 64 -0.86 -14.37 15.56
CA GLU A 64 -1.04 -14.49 17.01
C GLU A 64 -2.37 -15.19 17.34
N GLU A 65 -3.48 -14.72 16.73
CA GLU A 65 -4.83 -15.28 16.94
C GLU A 65 -4.92 -16.75 16.53
N LYS A 66 -4.21 -17.14 15.47
CA LYS A 66 -4.11 -18.52 14.99
C LYS A 66 -3.15 -19.39 15.82
N GLY A 67 -2.46 -18.82 16.79
CA GLY A 67 -1.46 -19.52 17.60
C GLY A 67 -0.20 -19.93 16.82
N LEU A 68 0.08 -19.27 15.71
CA LEU A 68 1.27 -19.49 14.88
C LEU A 68 2.49 -18.76 15.41
N LEU A 69 2.30 -17.69 16.20
CA LEU A 69 3.35 -16.92 16.85
C LEU A 69 3.38 -17.13 18.36
N ASN A 70 4.58 -17.20 18.91
CA ASN A 70 4.87 -17.23 20.34
C ASN A 70 6.16 -16.44 20.62
N ASP A 71 6.55 -16.31 21.89
CA ASP A 71 7.70 -15.51 22.34
C ASP A 71 9.05 -15.91 21.69
N ASN A 72 9.17 -17.11 21.14
CA ASN A 72 10.38 -17.60 20.47
C ASN A 72 10.28 -17.51 18.94
N SER A 73 9.17 -17.06 18.40
CA SER A 73 8.96 -17.00 16.96
C SER A 73 9.86 -15.98 16.30
N ILE A 74 10.22 -16.28 15.05
CA ILE A 74 11.01 -15.41 14.17
C ILE A 74 10.15 -15.15 12.94
N ILE A 75 9.79 -13.91 12.74
CA ILE A 75 9.08 -13.49 11.51
C ILE A 75 10.11 -13.37 10.39
N VAL A 76 9.83 -13.99 9.26
CA VAL A 76 10.66 -13.90 8.05
C VAL A 76 9.83 -13.34 6.92
N GLU A 77 10.34 -12.35 6.18
CA GLU A 77 9.62 -11.82 5.01
C GLU A 77 10.58 -11.42 3.89
N PRO A 78 10.33 -11.88 2.64
CA PRO A 78 11.13 -11.47 1.48
C PRO A 78 10.64 -10.11 0.98
N THR A 79 11.22 -9.04 1.51
CA THR A 79 10.83 -7.67 1.14
C THR A 79 11.92 -6.66 1.44
N SER A 80 12.02 -5.64 0.60
CA SER A 80 12.89 -4.46 0.80
C SER A 80 12.12 -3.15 0.86
N GLY A 81 10.78 -3.22 0.75
CA GLY A 81 9.90 -2.06 0.65
C GLY A 81 9.20 -1.71 1.97
N ASN A 82 8.10 -1.00 1.82
CA ASN A 82 7.27 -0.52 2.93
C ASN A 82 6.78 -1.63 3.86
N THR A 83 6.54 -2.84 3.33
CA THR A 83 6.15 -4.00 4.15
C THR A 83 7.23 -4.35 5.16
N GLY A 84 8.51 -4.33 4.75
CA GLY A 84 9.62 -4.57 5.68
C GLY A 84 9.74 -3.50 6.77
N ILE A 85 9.45 -2.23 6.44
CA ILE A 85 9.44 -1.13 7.42
C ILE A 85 8.28 -1.33 8.40
N GLY A 86 7.08 -1.60 7.90
CA GLY A 86 5.91 -1.87 8.74
C GLY A 86 6.10 -3.10 9.63
N LEU A 87 6.68 -4.19 9.11
CA LEU A 87 7.00 -5.38 9.91
C LEU A 87 8.07 -5.08 10.96
N GLY A 88 9.11 -4.30 10.61
CA GLY A 88 10.14 -3.87 11.56
C GLY A 88 9.54 -3.08 12.73
N PHE A 89 8.71 -2.12 12.41
CA PHE A 89 7.96 -1.31 13.37
C PHE A 89 7.06 -2.17 14.28
N ALA A 90 6.24 -3.04 13.68
CA ALA A 90 5.29 -3.87 14.41
C ALA A 90 6.00 -4.94 15.27
N ALA A 91 7.02 -5.61 14.72
CA ALA A 91 7.82 -6.60 15.43
C ALA A 91 8.55 -5.98 16.62
N ALA A 92 9.15 -4.79 16.45
CA ALA A 92 9.79 -4.07 17.55
C ALA A 92 8.80 -3.72 18.67
N ALA A 93 7.61 -3.23 18.32
CA ALA A 93 6.57 -2.87 19.29
C ALA A 93 5.98 -4.08 20.04
N LYS A 94 5.91 -5.24 19.38
CA LYS A 94 5.34 -6.49 19.94
C LYS A 94 6.40 -7.46 20.52
N GLY A 95 7.70 -7.16 20.33
CA GLY A 95 8.81 -7.95 20.89
C GLY A 95 9.22 -9.18 20.06
N TYR A 96 8.85 -9.25 18.77
CA TYR A 96 9.23 -10.33 17.87
C TYR A 96 10.60 -10.11 17.22
N LYS A 97 11.30 -11.20 16.94
CA LYS A 97 12.47 -11.19 16.05
C LYS A 97 12.01 -11.12 14.60
N LEU A 98 12.71 -10.35 13.78
CA LEU A 98 12.41 -10.19 12.36
C LEU A 98 13.65 -10.39 11.51
N ILE A 99 13.52 -11.22 10.48
CA ILE A 99 14.51 -11.41 9.43
C ILE A 99 13.90 -10.95 8.11
N LEU A 100 14.58 -10.06 7.39
CA LEU A 100 14.18 -9.60 6.08
C LEU A 100 15.19 -10.07 5.04
N THR A 101 14.72 -10.77 4.02
CA THR A 101 15.55 -11.19 2.90
C THR A 101 15.36 -10.26 1.72
N MET A 102 16.45 -9.85 1.08
CA MET A 102 16.40 -8.93 -0.05
C MET A 102 17.66 -9.00 -0.92
N PRO A 103 17.57 -8.62 -2.22
CA PRO A 103 18.75 -8.53 -3.08
C PRO A 103 19.75 -7.50 -2.56
N GLU A 104 21.05 -7.79 -2.72
CA GLU A 104 22.15 -6.87 -2.37
C GLU A 104 22.17 -5.57 -3.18
N THR A 105 21.39 -5.49 -4.25
CA THR A 105 21.19 -4.28 -5.06
C THR A 105 20.33 -3.21 -4.38
N MET A 106 19.67 -3.56 -3.26
CA MET A 106 18.90 -2.58 -2.49
C MET A 106 19.80 -1.53 -1.87
N SER A 107 19.32 -0.26 -1.88
CA SER A 107 20.12 0.88 -1.40
C SER A 107 20.52 0.73 0.07
N VAL A 108 21.68 1.29 0.42
CA VAL A 108 22.21 1.27 1.79
C VAL A 108 21.25 1.98 2.75
N GLU A 109 20.60 3.04 2.31
CA GLU A 109 19.63 3.82 3.10
C GLU A 109 18.44 2.94 3.50
N ARG A 110 17.89 2.14 2.55
CA ARG A 110 16.81 1.20 2.83
C ARG A 110 17.22 0.14 3.84
N ARG A 111 18.40 -0.46 3.65
CA ARG A 111 18.91 -1.47 4.60
C ARG A 111 19.08 -0.88 6.00
N LYS A 112 19.61 0.34 6.12
CA LYS A 112 19.75 1.04 7.41
C LYS A 112 18.40 1.34 8.04
N LEU A 113 17.41 1.80 7.27
CA LEU A 113 16.08 2.06 7.77
C LEU A 113 15.40 0.81 8.35
N LEU A 114 15.54 -0.33 7.67
CA LEU A 114 15.02 -1.61 8.14
C LEU A 114 15.75 -2.09 9.40
N ALA A 115 17.09 -1.97 9.42
CA ALA A 115 17.91 -2.36 10.56
C ALA A 115 17.69 -1.51 11.83
N VAL A 116 17.26 -0.26 11.69
CA VAL A 116 16.96 0.63 12.84
C VAL A 116 15.86 0.06 13.73
N PHE A 117 14.91 -0.69 13.17
CA PHE A 117 13.86 -1.38 13.94
C PHE A 117 14.33 -2.71 14.54
N GLY A 118 15.60 -3.06 14.41
CA GLY A 118 16.17 -4.33 14.94
C GLY A 118 16.02 -5.53 14.01
N ALA A 119 15.58 -5.33 12.77
CA ALA A 119 15.50 -6.41 11.79
C ALA A 119 16.90 -6.92 11.39
N GLU A 120 17.07 -8.22 11.34
CA GLU A 120 18.21 -8.87 10.71
C GLU A 120 18.02 -8.84 9.18
N ILE A 121 19.03 -8.36 8.46
CA ILE A 121 18.98 -8.24 7.00
C ILE A 121 19.84 -9.35 6.38
N VAL A 122 19.21 -10.24 5.63
CA VAL A 122 19.87 -11.29 4.86
C VAL A 122 19.88 -10.90 3.38
N LEU A 123 21.08 -10.64 2.87
CA LEU A 123 21.26 -10.23 1.46
C LEU A 123 21.41 -11.46 0.57
N THR A 124 20.78 -11.42 -0.59
CA THR A 124 20.89 -12.43 -1.66
C THR A 124 21.56 -11.85 -2.91
N PRO A 125 22.12 -12.70 -3.80
CA PRO A 125 22.76 -12.23 -5.02
C PRO A 125 21.84 -11.34 -5.85
N GLY A 126 22.35 -10.18 -6.27
CA GLY A 126 21.57 -9.22 -7.06
C GLY A 126 21.03 -9.77 -8.38
N SER A 127 21.76 -10.72 -8.99
CA SER A 127 21.37 -11.41 -10.22
C SER A 127 20.09 -12.26 -10.10
N GLU A 128 19.73 -12.68 -8.88
CA GLU A 128 18.56 -13.50 -8.61
C GLU A 128 17.31 -12.64 -8.30
N GLY A 129 17.49 -11.34 -8.09
CA GLY A 129 16.39 -10.41 -7.79
C GLY A 129 15.55 -10.85 -6.60
N MET A 130 14.26 -10.52 -6.63
CA MET A 130 13.32 -10.93 -5.57
C MET A 130 13.10 -12.45 -5.51
N GLY A 131 13.30 -13.18 -6.60
CA GLY A 131 13.23 -14.64 -6.60
C GLY A 131 14.23 -15.28 -5.65
N GLY A 132 15.48 -14.80 -5.63
CA GLY A 132 16.51 -15.22 -4.69
C GLY A 132 16.15 -14.88 -3.23
N ALA A 133 15.57 -13.71 -2.99
CA ALA A 133 15.11 -13.31 -1.66
C ALA A 133 13.99 -14.23 -1.15
N ILE A 134 13.02 -14.58 -2.00
CA ILE A 134 11.94 -15.53 -1.66
C ILE A 134 12.51 -16.91 -1.36
N ALA A 135 13.42 -17.41 -2.21
CA ALA A 135 14.05 -18.72 -1.98
C ALA A 135 14.80 -18.76 -0.65
N LYS A 136 15.51 -17.68 -0.30
CA LYS A 136 16.24 -17.59 0.98
C LYS A 136 15.31 -17.50 2.19
N ALA A 137 14.17 -16.81 2.08
CA ALA A 137 13.16 -16.76 3.13
C ALA A 137 12.61 -18.18 3.40
N ASN A 138 12.27 -18.94 2.35
CA ASN A 138 11.78 -20.32 2.44
C ASN A 138 12.85 -21.27 3.04
N GLU A 139 14.13 -21.08 2.69
CA GLU A 139 15.23 -21.83 3.28
C GLU A 139 15.29 -21.61 4.79
N ILE A 140 15.28 -20.33 5.24
CA ILE A 140 15.31 -19.97 6.66
C ILE A 140 14.12 -20.58 7.42
N GLU A 141 12.91 -20.49 6.85
CA GLU A 141 11.71 -21.08 7.43
C GLU A 141 11.82 -22.60 7.55
N SER A 142 12.30 -23.27 6.51
CA SER A 142 12.46 -24.74 6.51
C SER A 142 13.51 -25.28 7.50
N GLU A 143 14.54 -24.49 7.75
CA GLU A 143 15.65 -24.86 8.66
C GLU A 143 15.37 -24.49 10.13
N ASN A 144 14.40 -23.61 10.39
CA ASN A 144 14.11 -23.12 11.72
C ASN A 144 12.62 -23.31 12.08
N PRO A 145 12.28 -24.22 12.98
CA PRO A 145 10.90 -24.52 13.34
C PRO A 145 10.17 -23.35 14.04
N ASN A 146 10.88 -22.30 14.45
CA ASN A 146 10.30 -21.10 15.02
C ASN A 146 10.14 -19.97 13.99
N ALA A 147 10.63 -20.17 12.76
CA ALA A 147 10.49 -19.17 11.70
C ALA A 147 9.15 -19.32 11.01
N ILE A 148 8.55 -18.19 10.67
CA ILE A 148 7.28 -18.11 9.93
C ILE A 148 7.33 -16.97 8.90
N ILE A 149 6.89 -17.27 7.67
CA ILE A 149 6.67 -16.29 6.62
C ILE A 149 5.22 -15.85 6.69
N LEU A 150 4.97 -14.54 6.80
CA LEU A 150 3.60 -14.00 6.89
C LEU A 150 2.92 -13.88 5.52
N GLY A 151 3.68 -13.64 4.45
CA GLY A 151 3.23 -13.76 3.08
C GLY A 151 2.25 -12.68 2.62
N GLN A 152 2.69 -11.43 2.44
CA GLN A 152 1.83 -10.30 2.10
C GLN A 152 0.97 -10.45 0.84
N PHE A 153 1.34 -11.32 -0.11
CA PHE A 153 0.64 -11.55 -1.37
C PHE A 153 -0.47 -12.61 -1.28
N ASP A 154 -0.47 -13.40 -0.21
CA ASP A 154 -1.35 -14.55 -0.02
C ASP A 154 -2.16 -14.50 1.28
N ASN A 155 -1.79 -13.61 2.20
CA ASN A 155 -2.40 -13.50 3.52
C ASN A 155 -3.67 -12.65 3.48
N GLN A 156 -4.81 -13.27 3.81
CA GLN A 156 -6.12 -12.61 3.84
C GLN A 156 -6.23 -11.48 4.87
N ALA A 157 -5.42 -11.50 5.93
CA ALA A 157 -5.38 -10.41 6.91
C ALA A 157 -5.05 -9.05 6.24
N ASN A 158 -4.29 -9.06 5.12
CA ASN A 158 -4.02 -7.89 4.31
C ASN A 158 -5.31 -7.31 3.67
N VAL A 159 -6.23 -8.13 3.22
CA VAL A 159 -7.53 -7.70 2.68
C VAL A 159 -8.43 -7.23 3.83
N GLU A 160 -8.50 -8.03 4.88
CA GLU A 160 -9.41 -7.80 6.01
C GLU A 160 -9.12 -6.50 6.74
N ILE A 161 -7.84 -6.14 6.93
CA ILE A 161 -7.52 -4.88 7.61
C ILE A 161 -8.03 -3.66 6.83
N HIS A 162 -7.99 -3.72 5.50
CA HIS A 162 -8.52 -2.64 4.68
C HIS A 162 -10.05 -2.61 4.67
N ALA A 163 -10.70 -3.77 4.72
CA ALA A 163 -12.15 -3.86 4.89
C ALA A 163 -12.60 -3.33 6.26
N LYS A 164 -11.88 -3.70 7.33
CA LYS A 164 -12.20 -3.32 8.72
C LYS A 164 -11.85 -1.88 9.05
N THR A 165 -10.89 -1.26 8.36
CA THR A 165 -10.37 0.08 8.70
C THR A 165 -10.46 1.06 7.54
N THR A 166 -9.66 0.91 6.49
CA THR A 166 -9.55 1.89 5.39
C THR A 166 -10.89 2.17 4.72
N ALA A 167 -11.66 1.13 4.41
CA ALA A 167 -12.99 1.27 3.82
C ALA A 167 -13.96 1.98 4.75
N GLN A 168 -13.94 1.63 6.04
CA GLN A 168 -14.79 2.25 7.06
C GLN A 168 -14.43 3.72 7.27
N GLU A 169 -13.15 4.05 7.23
CA GLU A 169 -12.68 5.43 7.30
C GLU A 169 -13.18 6.24 6.10
N ILE A 170 -13.11 5.67 4.88
CA ILE A 170 -13.65 6.33 3.68
C ILE A 170 -15.15 6.59 3.83
N LEU A 171 -15.94 5.58 4.22
CA LEU A 171 -17.38 5.73 4.43
C LEU A 171 -17.71 6.80 5.47
N ARG A 172 -17.00 6.80 6.60
CA ARG A 172 -17.19 7.79 7.66
C ARG A 172 -16.87 9.20 7.19
N ASP A 173 -15.69 9.38 6.59
CA ASP A 173 -15.15 10.71 6.28
C ASP A 173 -15.84 11.35 5.06
N THR A 174 -16.49 10.54 4.23
CA THR A 174 -17.32 10.99 3.10
C THR A 174 -18.83 10.96 3.39
N GLU A 175 -19.23 10.45 4.56
CA GLU A 175 -20.65 10.17 4.87
C GLU A 175 -21.31 9.26 3.81
N GLY A 176 -20.52 8.35 3.22
CA GLY A 176 -20.94 7.47 2.12
C GLY A 176 -21.05 8.14 0.75
N ASN A 177 -20.73 9.44 0.65
CA ASN A 177 -20.74 10.16 -0.62
C ASN A 177 -19.42 9.96 -1.36
N VAL A 178 -19.26 8.81 -2.01
CA VAL A 178 -18.12 8.46 -2.84
C VAL A 178 -18.58 7.71 -4.08
N ASP A 179 -18.17 8.19 -5.26
CA ASP A 179 -18.59 7.61 -6.55
C ASP A 179 -17.50 6.72 -7.16
N ILE A 180 -16.23 7.08 -6.96
CA ILE A 180 -15.10 6.36 -7.54
C ILE A 180 -13.97 6.25 -6.52
N VAL A 181 -13.38 5.06 -6.37
CA VAL A 181 -12.14 4.87 -5.62
C VAL A 181 -11.05 4.35 -6.54
N VAL A 182 -9.88 4.98 -6.48
CA VAL A 182 -8.71 4.69 -7.31
C VAL A 182 -7.56 4.24 -6.43
N ALA A 183 -7.00 3.08 -6.68
CA ALA A 183 -5.87 2.57 -5.93
C ALA A 183 -4.87 1.79 -6.81
N GLY A 184 -3.58 2.03 -6.59
CA GLY A 184 -2.52 1.23 -7.20
C GLY A 184 -2.46 -0.20 -6.65
N VAL A 185 -2.22 -1.17 -7.52
CA VAL A 185 -2.21 -2.59 -7.15
C VAL A 185 -0.78 -3.12 -7.02
N GLY A 186 -0.34 -3.30 -5.78
CA GLY A 186 0.87 -4.04 -5.43
C GLY A 186 0.51 -5.46 -5.02
N THR A 187 0.09 -5.66 -3.77
CA THR A 187 -0.41 -6.95 -3.27
C THR A 187 -1.90 -7.20 -3.56
N GLY A 188 -2.65 -6.15 -3.92
CA GLY A 188 -4.09 -6.23 -4.14
C GLY A 188 -4.95 -6.06 -2.87
N GLY A 189 -4.37 -6.18 -1.67
CA GLY A 189 -5.13 -6.14 -0.42
C GLY A 189 -5.93 -4.86 -0.22
N THR A 190 -5.34 -3.71 -0.49
CA THR A 190 -5.99 -2.39 -0.31
C THR A 190 -7.27 -2.27 -1.15
N ILE A 191 -7.15 -2.48 -2.46
CA ILE A 191 -8.29 -2.30 -3.38
C ILE A 191 -9.35 -3.36 -3.17
N THR A 192 -8.94 -4.60 -2.91
CA THR A 192 -9.86 -5.71 -2.63
C THR A 192 -10.65 -5.46 -1.35
N GLY A 193 -9.96 -5.08 -0.26
CA GLY A 193 -10.62 -4.82 1.02
C GLY A 193 -11.57 -3.63 0.97
N ILE A 194 -11.15 -2.53 0.34
CA ILE A 194 -12.00 -1.36 0.12
C ILE A 194 -13.18 -1.71 -0.77
N GLY A 195 -12.93 -2.37 -1.90
CA GLY A 195 -13.95 -2.71 -2.88
C GLY A 195 -15.06 -3.61 -2.32
N LYS A 196 -14.71 -4.64 -1.55
CA LYS A 196 -15.69 -5.51 -0.89
C LYS A 196 -16.70 -4.75 -0.05
N VAL A 197 -16.21 -3.85 0.79
CA VAL A 197 -17.08 -3.09 1.70
C VAL A 197 -17.87 -2.01 0.95
N LEU A 198 -17.20 -1.25 0.09
CA LEU A 198 -17.88 -0.14 -0.59
C LEU A 198 -18.94 -0.63 -1.57
N LYS A 199 -18.75 -1.78 -2.25
CA LYS A 199 -19.78 -2.38 -3.11
C LYS A 199 -21.04 -2.80 -2.34
N GLU A 200 -20.92 -3.13 -1.06
CA GLU A 200 -22.06 -3.46 -0.21
C GLU A 200 -22.77 -2.20 0.33
N GLU A 201 -22.00 -1.18 0.74
CA GLU A 201 -22.55 0.01 1.41
C GLU A 201 -22.93 1.13 0.43
N VAL A 202 -22.25 1.21 -0.72
CA VAL A 202 -22.45 2.20 -1.81
C VAL A 202 -22.54 1.44 -3.14
N PRO A 203 -23.70 0.88 -3.51
CA PRO A 203 -23.82 -0.08 -4.64
C PRO A 203 -23.34 0.45 -5.99
N ASP A 204 -23.43 1.76 -6.23
CA ASP A 204 -23.04 2.39 -7.49
C ASP A 204 -21.56 2.83 -7.54
N VAL A 205 -20.79 2.57 -6.47
CA VAL A 205 -19.37 2.94 -6.43
C VAL A 205 -18.57 2.20 -7.50
N LYS A 206 -17.69 2.93 -8.17
CA LYS A 206 -16.74 2.37 -9.14
C LYS A 206 -15.38 2.20 -8.50
N ILE A 207 -14.82 1.01 -8.60
CA ILE A 207 -13.49 0.66 -8.09
C ILE A 207 -12.51 0.56 -9.25
N VAL A 208 -11.48 1.40 -9.25
CA VAL A 208 -10.50 1.52 -10.33
C VAL A 208 -9.13 1.09 -9.83
N ALA A 209 -8.63 0.00 -10.41
CA ALA A 209 -7.29 -0.53 -10.16
C ALA A 209 -6.26 0.17 -11.05
N VAL A 210 -5.17 0.65 -10.48
CA VAL A 210 -4.06 1.23 -11.26
C VAL A 210 -2.91 0.25 -11.33
N GLU A 211 -2.41 0.03 -12.56
CA GLU A 211 -1.20 -0.74 -12.85
C GLU A 211 -0.24 0.05 -13.76
N PRO A 212 1.06 -0.28 -13.80
CA PRO A 212 1.99 0.35 -14.73
C PRO A 212 1.65 -0.01 -16.19
N GLU A 213 1.69 0.96 -17.10
CA GLU A 213 1.46 0.74 -18.53
C GLU A 213 2.44 -0.28 -19.12
N ASP A 214 3.70 -0.27 -18.67
CA ASP A 214 4.72 -1.21 -19.12
C ASP A 214 4.61 -2.61 -18.51
N SER A 215 3.67 -2.84 -17.57
CA SER A 215 3.46 -4.11 -16.87
C SER A 215 1.99 -4.33 -16.57
N GLN A 216 1.19 -4.52 -17.62
CA GLN A 216 -0.26 -4.68 -17.54
C GLN A 216 -0.67 -6.11 -17.18
N THR A 217 -0.23 -6.57 -16.04
CA THR A 217 -0.43 -7.96 -15.60
C THR A 217 -1.90 -8.25 -15.27
N LEU A 218 -2.63 -7.25 -14.74
CA LEU A 218 -4.05 -7.40 -14.41
C LEU A 218 -4.93 -7.27 -15.65
N GLY A 219 -4.67 -6.26 -16.48
CA GLY A 219 -5.50 -5.96 -17.64
C GLY A 219 -5.24 -6.86 -18.87
N LYS A 220 -3.97 -7.24 -19.10
CA LYS A 220 -3.56 -7.98 -20.31
C LYS A 220 -2.83 -9.28 -20.04
N GLY A 221 -2.43 -9.58 -18.80
CA GLY A 221 -1.55 -10.71 -18.49
C GLY A 221 -0.11 -10.52 -18.92
N GLU A 222 0.31 -9.29 -19.23
CA GLU A 222 1.63 -8.95 -19.72
C GLU A 222 2.46 -8.31 -18.61
N LYS A 223 3.68 -8.83 -18.38
CA LYS A 223 4.63 -8.27 -17.42
C LYS A 223 5.81 -7.62 -18.14
N GLY A 224 6.26 -6.49 -17.61
CA GLY A 224 7.43 -5.79 -18.12
C GLY A 224 8.15 -4.97 -17.04
N PRO A 225 9.36 -4.46 -17.32
CA PRO A 225 10.05 -3.58 -16.42
C PRO A 225 9.37 -2.21 -16.37
N HIS A 226 9.18 -1.68 -15.17
CA HIS A 226 8.61 -0.36 -14.94
C HIS A 226 9.31 0.35 -13.77
N LYS A 227 9.03 1.65 -13.60
CA LYS A 227 9.68 2.49 -12.59
C LYS A 227 8.74 2.87 -11.42
N ILE A 228 7.46 2.51 -11.47
CA ILE A 228 6.47 2.86 -10.44
C ILE A 228 6.60 1.88 -9.27
N GLN A 229 7.47 2.19 -8.32
CA GLN A 229 7.70 1.33 -7.16
C GLN A 229 6.44 1.21 -6.30
N GLY A 230 6.23 -0.01 -5.74
CA GLY A 230 5.11 -0.30 -4.83
C GLY A 230 3.88 -0.93 -5.48
N ILE A 231 3.77 -0.86 -6.82
CA ILE A 231 2.71 -1.50 -7.61
C ILE A 231 3.30 -2.35 -8.73
N GLY A 232 2.48 -3.11 -9.45
CA GLY A 232 2.93 -3.88 -10.61
C GLY A 232 3.88 -5.01 -10.24
N ALA A 233 3.46 -5.96 -9.42
CA ALA A 233 4.28 -7.08 -8.93
C ALA A 233 4.77 -8.05 -10.03
N GLY A 234 4.23 -7.94 -11.25
CA GLY A 234 4.58 -8.82 -12.38
C GLY A 234 3.85 -10.17 -12.37
N PHE A 235 2.89 -10.31 -11.47
CA PHE A 235 1.95 -11.43 -11.37
C PHE A 235 0.64 -10.96 -10.71
N VAL A 236 -0.42 -11.73 -10.84
CA VAL A 236 -1.70 -11.46 -10.15
C VAL A 236 -1.62 -12.06 -8.74
N PRO A 237 -1.64 -11.24 -7.66
CA PRO A 237 -1.61 -11.75 -6.30
C PRO A 237 -2.85 -12.59 -5.98
N SER A 238 -2.71 -13.63 -5.13
CA SER A 238 -3.82 -14.52 -4.80
C SER A 238 -4.96 -13.85 -4.02
N ILE A 239 -4.63 -12.78 -3.29
CA ILE A 239 -5.60 -11.99 -2.52
C ILE A 239 -6.27 -10.86 -3.32
N TYR A 240 -5.84 -10.63 -4.58
CA TYR A 240 -6.50 -9.69 -5.46
C TYR A 240 -7.81 -10.29 -5.99
N ASP A 241 -8.90 -9.56 -5.79
CA ASP A 241 -10.22 -9.98 -6.23
C ASP A 241 -10.67 -9.11 -7.40
N ASN A 242 -10.69 -9.71 -8.58
CA ASN A 242 -11.10 -9.01 -9.80
C ASN A 242 -12.60 -8.72 -9.85
N GLU A 243 -13.41 -9.41 -9.04
CA GLU A 243 -14.88 -9.23 -9.06
C GLU A 243 -15.31 -7.89 -8.44
N VAL A 244 -14.47 -7.31 -7.56
CA VAL A 244 -14.75 -6.00 -6.96
C VAL A 244 -14.23 -4.83 -7.79
N VAL A 245 -13.42 -5.09 -8.83
CA VAL A 245 -12.79 -4.06 -9.67
C VAL A 245 -13.59 -3.84 -10.94
N ASP A 246 -13.98 -2.59 -11.22
CA ASP A 246 -14.76 -2.22 -12.39
C ASP A 246 -13.90 -1.80 -13.58
N GLU A 247 -12.75 -1.21 -13.33
CA GLU A 247 -11.84 -0.72 -14.38
C GLU A 247 -10.38 -0.90 -13.95
N ILE A 248 -9.54 -1.32 -14.89
CA ILE A 248 -8.08 -1.34 -14.72
C ILE A 248 -7.51 -0.20 -15.54
N PHE A 249 -6.80 0.73 -14.90
CA PHE A 249 -6.26 1.93 -15.50
C PHE A 249 -4.72 1.84 -15.59
N PRO A 250 -4.15 1.70 -16.79
CA PRO A 250 -2.70 1.69 -16.97
C PRO A 250 -2.14 3.12 -16.86
N VAL A 251 -1.00 3.29 -16.18
CA VAL A 251 -0.33 4.58 -16.01
C VAL A 251 1.14 4.48 -16.43
N ALA A 252 1.58 5.42 -17.27
CA ALA A 252 2.97 5.51 -17.68
C ALA A 252 3.88 5.99 -16.53
N ASN A 253 5.16 5.60 -16.59
CA ASN A 253 6.15 6.03 -15.58
C ASN A 253 6.25 7.57 -15.49
N GLU A 254 6.25 8.26 -16.62
CA GLU A 254 6.36 9.72 -16.70
C GLU A 254 5.13 10.41 -16.12
N ASP A 255 3.93 9.91 -16.40
CA ASP A 255 2.68 10.47 -15.87
C ASP A 255 2.63 10.35 -14.35
N ALA A 256 3.05 9.20 -13.80
CA ALA A 256 3.15 9.00 -12.36
C ALA A 256 4.16 9.98 -11.73
N GLY A 257 5.36 10.11 -12.33
CA GLY A 257 6.40 11.01 -11.83
C GLY A 257 6.02 12.48 -11.91
N ASN A 258 5.48 12.93 -13.05
CA ASN A 258 5.04 14.31 -13.24
C ASN A 258 3.91 14.68 -12.27
N THR A 259 2.94 13.80 -12.08
CA THR A 259 1.83 14.05 -11.17
C THR A 259 2.27 14.10 -9.71
N LEU A 260 3.24 13.27 -9.31
CA LEU A 260 3.86 13.35 -8.00
C LEU A 260 4.49 14.73 -7.75
N VAL A 261 5.24 15.25 -8.72
CA VAL A 261 5.89 16.58 -8.63
C VAL A 261 4.83 17.68 -8.57
N GLU A 262 3.77 17.57 -9.37
CA GLU A 262 2.65 18.51 -9.37
C GLU A 262 1.88 18.51 -8.03
N LEU A 263 1.64 17.34 -7.43
CA LEU A 263 1.06 17.23 -6.08
C LEU A 263 1.87 18.02 -5.06
N ALA A 264 3.20 17.84 -5.06
CA ALA A 264 4.07 18.56 -4.14
C ALA A 264 4.05 20.07 -4.41
N LYS A 265 4.17 20.51 -5.66
CA LYS A 265 4.28 21.93 -6.03
C LYS A 265 2.96 22.68 -5.89
N LYS A 266 1.82 22.05 -6.21
CA LYS A 266 0.53 22.74 -6.29
C LYS A 266 -0.36 22.49 -5.07
N GLU A 267 -0.29 21.30 -4.46
CA GLU A 267 -1.12 20.94 -3.31
C GLU A 267 -0.34 20.86 -1.98
N GLY A 268 1.00 20.94 -2.04
CA GLY A 268 1.85 20.78 -0.85
C GLY A 268 1.88 19.34 -0.32
N ILE A 269 1.50 18.37 -1.15
CA ILE A 269 1.44 16.96 -0.79
C ILE A 269 2.65 16.24 -1.38
N PHE A 270 3.62 15.89 -0.54
CA PHE A 270 4.81 15.15 -0.94
C PHE A 270 4.60 13.64 -0.70
N ALA A 271 4.08 12.96 -1.71
CA ALA A 271 3.73 11.54 -1.68
C ALA A 271 4.71 10.67 -2.50
N GLY A 272 4.55 9.36 -2.52
CA GLY A 272 5.40 8.43 -3.28
C GLY A 272 5.01 8.29 -4.76
N ILE A 273 5.79 7.54 -5.53
CA ILE A 273 5.60 7.38 -6.98
C ILE A 273 4.24 6.76 -7.32
N SER A 274 3.83 5.71 -6.60
CA SER A 274 2.53 5.07 -6.80
C SER A 274 1.36 5.97 -6.41
N SER A 275 1.58 6.94 -5.53
CA SER A 275 0.61 8.00 -5.22
C SER A 275 0.41 8.92 -6.42
N GLY A 276 1.49 9.26 -7.12
CA GLY A 276 1.42 10.00 -8.39
C GLY A 276 0.59 9.25 -9.43
N ALA A 277 0.79 7.94 -9.56
CA ALA A 277 0.02 7.11 -10.48
C ALA A 277 -1.47 7.07 -10.13
N SER A 278 -1.83 6.85 -8.86
CA SER A 278 -3.23 6.87 -8.43
C SER A 278 -3.89 8.23 -8.63
N THR A 279 -3.16 9.31 -8.36
CA THR A 279 -3.67 10.68 -8.58
C THR A 279 -3.83 10.99 -10.05
N PHE A 280 -2.87 10.59 -10.91
CA PHE A 280 -2.99 10.75 -12.36
C PHE A 280 -4.26 10.10 -12.88
N ALA A 281 -4.49 8.83 -12.55
CA ALA A 281 -5.69 8.11 -12.95
C ALA A 281 -6.97 8.80 -12.44
N ALA A 282 -6.99 9.29 -11.21
CA ALA A 282 -8.13 10.03 -10.65
C ALA A 282 -8.40 11.34 -11.40
N LEU A 283 -7.35 12.09 -11.75
CA LEU A 283 -7.47 13.33 -12.54
C LEU A 283 -7.98 13.05 -13.97
N GLU A 284 -7.50 11.99 -14.62
CA GLU A 284 -7.99 11.60 -15.94
C GLU A 284 -9.47 11.16 -15.91
N LEU A 285 -9.87 10.42 -14.86
CA LEU A 285 -11.28 10.08 -14.63
C LEU A 285 -12.13 11.33 -14.38
N ALA A 286 -11.62 12.31 -13.64
CA ALA A 286 -12.32 13.57 -13.34
C ALA A 286 -12.57 14.44 -14.57
N LYS A 287 -11.79 14.29 -15.64
CA LYS A 287 -11.98 14.99 -16.93
C LYS A 287 -13.11 14.41 -17.78
N LYS A 288 -13.55 13.17 -17.48
CA LYS A 288 -14.62 12.53 -18.27
C LYS A 288 -15.97 13.17 -17.96
N GLU A 289 -16.74 13.53 -19.00
CA GLU A 289 -18.07 14.15 -18.86
C GLU A 289 -19.04 13.33 -18.00
N GLU A 290 -18.95 11.99 -18.10
CA GLU A 290 -19.75 11.05 -17.29
C GLU A 290 -19.46 11.11 -15.79
N ASN A 291 -18.35 11.71 -15.40
CA ASN A 291 -17.93 11.84 -14.01
C ASN A 291 -18.14 13.25 -13.44
N LYS A 292 -18.79 14.13 -14.19
CA LYS A 292 -19.13 15.47 -13.74
C LYS A 292 -19.97 15.46 -12.46
N GLY A 293 -19.56 16.22 -11.47
CA GLY A 293 -20.21 16.30 -10.15
C GLY A 293 -19.93 15.09 -9.23
N LYS A 294 -19.13 14.11 -9.68
CA LYS A 294 -18.77 12.93 -8.87
C LYS A 294 -17.60 13.21 -7.93
N ARG A 295 -17.56 12.46 -6.83
CA ARG A 295 -16.44 12.42 -5.89
C ARG A 295 -15.55 11.20 -6.17
N ILE A 296 -14.27 11.46 -6.40
CA ILE A 296 -13.25 10.48 -6.70
C ILE A 296 -12.21 10.49 -5.58
N ILE A 297 -11.94 9.32 -4.98
CA ILE A 297 -10.93 9.19 -3.93
C ILE A 297 -9.75 8.40 -4.47
N ALA A 298 -8.55 9.00 -4.46
CA ALA A 298 -7.30 8.32 -4.77
C ALA A 298 -6.55 7.92 -3.48
N ILE A 299 -6.11 6.68 -3.40
CA ILE A 299 -5.28 6.21 -2.28
C ILE A 299 -3.83 6.57 -2.54
N LEU A 300 -3.22 7.30 -1.60
CA LEU A 300 -1.80 7.67 -1.60
C LEU A 300 -1.04 6.79 -0.59
N PRO A 301 -0.35 5.73 -1.05
CA PRO A 301 0.16 4.68 -0.15
C PRO A 301 1.28 5.11 0.79
N ASP A 302 2.11 6.08 0.43
CA ASP A 302 3.29 6.47 1.21
C ASP A 302 3.78 7.89 0.91
N ASN A 303 4.82 8.33 1.63
CA ASN A 303 5.44 9.64 1.44
C ASN A 303 6.54 9.64 0.37
N GLY A 304 6.90 10.84 -0.11
CA GLY A 304 7.90 11.06 -1.16
C GLY A 304 9.35 10.98 -0.71
N GLU A 305 9.64 11.12 0.59
CA GLU A 305 11.01 11.14 1.12
C GLU A 305 11.80 9.87 0.79
N ARG A 306 11.11 8.74 0.65
CA ARG A 306 11.68 7.43 0.30
C ARG A 306 12.22 7.35 -1.11
N TYR A 307 11.92 8.34 -1.96
CA TYR A 307 12.21 8.35 -3.39
C TYR A 307 13.14 9.49 -3.80
N LEU A 308 13.69 10.26 -2.85
CA LEU A 308 14.58 11.40 -3.14
C LEU A 308 15.88 11.00 -3.85
N SER A 309 16.31 9.74 -3.73
CA SER A 309 17.46 9.20 -4.46
C SER A 309 17.11 8.57 -5.81
N VAL A 310 15.89 8.77 -6.31
CA VAL A 310 15.45 8.25 -7.60
C VAL A 310 15.64 9.32 -8.67
N ASP A 311 16.77 9.28 -9.38
CA ASP A 311 17.25 10.32 -10.28
C ASP A 311 16.20 10.81 -11.30
N TRP A 312 15.46 9.90 -11.94
CA TRP A 312 14.49 10.25 -12.98
C TRP A 312 13.24 11.02 -12.51
N LEU A 313 13.06 11.16 -11.18
CA LEU A 313 11.86 11.82 -10.62
C LEU A 313 12.02 13.33 -10.45
N PHE A 314 13.22 13.80 -10.15
CA PHE A 314 13.44 15.16 -9.67
C PHE A 314 14.47 15.94 -10.48
N ASP A 315 15.00 15.34 -11.57
CA ASP A 315 15.98 15.98 -12.48
C ASP A 315 15.31 16.80 -13.62
#